data_edffc9ea5d1aa058fbed1825750f565a
#
_entry.id   edffc9ea5d1aa058fbed1825750f565a
#
_cell.length_a   1.000
_cell.length_b   1.000
_cell.length_c   1.000
_cell.angle_alpha   90.00
_cell.angle_beta   90.00
_cell.angle_gamma   90.00
#
_symmetry.space_group_name_H-M   'P 1'
#
loop_
_entity.id
_entity.type
_entity.pdbx_description
1 polymer ?
#
loop_
_entity_poly.entity_id
_entity_poly.type
_entity_poly.pdbx_seq_one_letter_code
_entity_poly.pdbx_strand_id
1 'polypeptide(L)'
;MSPRRQRGSRLLFLCCLALFGNSSHGYADYEVIEVLDGGSVKGQAVWQGSIPKLPPLKVFADLDTCGTQVPSPALRIDPATNGIQEVLVYLERVERGKKPATAYPLRMGKSSMHPAGRNCQFEQEVNPFVRTAEVALINFEPILHNPHLFNDKHSLFNLAMPTANREIAATLIRARGVGLRLQCDVHVHMNAWAAAFDHPYFAVTDEQGRFEIGGIPPGS
;
A
#
# COMPACT_ATOMS: atom_id res chain seq x y z
N MET A 1 -60.32 -2.88 68.69
CA MET A 1 -58.92 -2.80 68.20
C MET A 1 -58.93 -3.30 66.78
N SER A 2 -58.83 -2.37 65.82
CA SER A 2 -58.92 -2.66 64.40
C SER A 2 -57.55 -2.52 63.77
N PRO A 3 -57.06 -3.45 62.90
CA PRO A 3 -55.75 -3.33 62.26
C PRO A 3 -55.88 -2.51 60.98
N ARG A 4 -54.99 -1.48 60.88
CA ARG A 4 -54.80 -0.64 59.71
C ARG A 4 -54.20 -1.43 58.56
N ARG A 5 -54.87 -1.43 57.41
CA ARG A 5 -54.31 -1.87 56.11
C ARG A 5 -53.33 -0.82 55.58
N GLN A 6 -52.07 -1.22 55.40
CA GLN A 6 -51.07 -0.43 54.61
C GLN A 6 -51.27 -0.70 53.11
N ARG A 7 -51.54 0.37 52.34
CA ARG A 7 -51.54 0.36 50.89
C ARG A 7 -50.09 0.51 50.38
N GLY A 8 -49.51 -0.52 49.84
CA GLY A 8 -48.24 -0.48 49.17
C GLY A 8 -48.40 0.16 47.77
N SER A 9 -47.76 1.30 47.57
CA SER A 9 -47.63 1.98 46.28
C SER A 9 -46.61 1.24 45.44
N ARG A 10 -47.05 0.60 44.34
CA ARG A 10 -46.14 0.00 43.33
C ARG A 10 -45.65 1.09 42.39
N LEU A 11 -44.38 1.51 42.56
CA LEU A 11 -43.69 2.34 41.59
C LEU A 11 -43.35 1.47 40.39
N LEU A 12 -43.95 1.71 39.23
CA LEU A 12 -43.55 1.17 37.95
C LEU A 12 -42.27 1.90 37.51
N PHE A 13 -41.14 1.24 37.58
CA PHE A 13 -39.90 1.68 36.91
C PHE A 13 -40.03 1.39 35.41
N LEU A 14 -40.29 2.46 34.63
CA LEU A 14 -40.23 2.42 33.17
C LEU A 14 -38.75 2.44 32.78
N CYS A 15 -38.20 1.27 32.45
CA CYS A 15 -36.83 1.12 31.97
C CYS A 15 -36.81 1.57 30.48
N CYS A 16 -36.44 2.83 30.20
CA CYS A 16 -36.15 3.28 28.85
C CYS A 16 -34.86 2.59 28.39
N LEU A 17 -34.98 1.50 27.65
CA LEU A 17 -33.85 0.95 26.85
C LEU A 17 -33.56 1.95 25.71
N ALA A 18 -32.58 2.83 25.93
CA ALA A 18 -31.95 3.59 24.84
C ALA A 18 -31.17 2.59 23.98
N LEU A 19 -31.72 2.25 22.83
CA LEU A 19 -31.02 1.56 21.75
C LEU A 19 -29.97 2.53 21.20
N PHE A 20 -28.77 2.52 21.76
CA PHE A 20 -27.60 3.07 21.09
C PHE A 20 -27.32 2.20 19.86
N GLY A 21 -27.86 2.63 18.73
CA GLY A 21 -27.48 2.09 17.43
C GLY A 21 -25.98 2.38 17.24
N ASN A 22 -25.13 1.39 17.49
CA ASN A 22 -23.76 1.40 16.99
C ASN A 22 -23.84 1.45 15.47
N SER A 23 -23.76 2.65 14.89
CA SER A 23 -23.44 2.81 13.47
C SER A 23 -21.98 2.37 13.30
N SER A 24 -21.74 1.08 13.22
CA SER A 24 -20.52 0.57 12.64
C SER A 24 -20.53 1.08 11.20
N HIS A 25 -19.72 2.06 10.89
CA HIS A 25 -19.36 2.41 9.53
C HIS A 25 -18.58 1.22 8.98
N GLY A 26 -19.31 0.17 8.60
CA GLY A 26 -18.76 -0.90 7.78
C GLY A 26 -18.34 -0.23 6.47
N TYR A 27 -17.05 -0.30 6.14
CA TYR A 27 -16.62 -0.01 4.80
C TYR A 27 -17.39 -0.95 3.88
N ALA A 28 -18.21 -0.39 2.99
CA ALA A 28 -18.88 -1.17 1.98
C ALA A 28 -17.81 -1.92 1.18
N ASP A 29 -17.98 -3.23 1.01
CA ASP A 29 -17.08 -4.00 0.17
C ASP A 29 -17.17 -3.45 -1.26
N TYR A 30 -16.00 -3.30 -1.91
CA TYR A 30 -15.93 -2.85 -3.30
C TYR A 30 -16.66 -3.84 -4.21
N GLU A 31 -17.65 -3.33 -4.97
CA GLU A 31 -18.45 -4.12 -5.90
C GLU A 31 -17.77 -4.18 -7.28
N VAL A 32 -17.51 -5.38 -7.77
CA VAL A 32 -16.99 -5.57 -9.15
C VAL A 32 -18.14 -5.54 -10.14
N ILE A 33 -18.11 -4.57 -11.05
CA ILE A 33 -19.05 -4.44 -12.16
C ILE A 33 -18.32 -4.38 -13.50
N GLU A 34 -19.03 -4.60 -14.58
CA GLU A 34 -18.56 -4.28 -15.93
C GLU A 34 -18.69 -2.76 -16.16
N VAL A 35 -17.58 -2.12 -16.54
CA VAL A 35 -17.55 -0.67 -16.81
C VAL A 35 -17.53 -0.47 -18.33
N LEU A 36 -18.70 -0.21 -18.94
CA LEU A 36 -18.87 -0.04 -20.39
C LEU A 36 -18.46 1.36 -20.85
N ASP A 37 -18.83 2.41 -20.10
CA ASP A 37 -18.63 3.82 -20.44
C ASP A 37 -17.64 4.49 -19.46
N GLY A 38 -16.51 3.81 -19.21
CA GLY A 38 -15.53 4.27 -18.25
C GLY A 38 -14.72 5.48 -18.73
N GLY A 39 -14.57 6.48 -17.86
CA GLY A 39 -13.69 7.62 -18.05
C GLY A 39 -12.22 7.30 -17.73
N SER A 40 -11.34 8.27 -17.98
CA SER A 40 -9.95 8.21 -17.57
C SER A 40 -9.45 9.56 -17.04
N VAL A 41 -8.54 9.51 -16.07
CA VAL A 41 -7.75 10.65 -15.60
C VAL A 41 -6.30 10.43 -15.99
N LYS A 42 -5.71 11.40 -16.69
CA LYS A 42 -4.30 11.39 -17.11
C LYS A 42 -3.62 12.68 -16.65
N GLY A 43 -2.36 12.58 -16.33
CA GLY A 43 -1.61 13.74 -15.90
C GLY A 43 -0.11 13.48 -15.80
N GLN A 44 0.60 14.47 -15.31
CA GLN A 44 2.03 14.40 -15.08
C GLN A 44 2.37 15.12 -13.77
N ALA A 45 3.14 14.45 -12.91
CA ALA A 45 3.75 15.04 -11.75
C ALA A 45 5.11 15.65 -12.16
N VAL A 46 5.29 16.95 -11.94
CA VAL A 46 6.50 17.66 -12.35
C VAL A 46 7.14 18.40 -11.17
N TRP A 47 8.46 18.39 -11.13
CA TRP A 47 9.25 19.16 -10.18
C TRP A 47 9.38 20.60 -10.61
N GLN A 48 9.24 21.53 -9.67
CA GLN A 48 9.49 22.94 -9.89
C GLN A 48 10.72 23.41 -9.10
N GLY A 49 11.63 24.10 -9.76
CA GLY A 49 12.86 24.60 -9.17
C GLY A 49 14.08 23.71 -9.43
N SER A 50 15.16 23.94 -8.70
CA SER A 50 16.40 23.14 -8.85
C SER A 50 16.22 21.73 -8.34
N ILE A 51 16.66 20.74 -9.11
CA ILE A 51 16.61 19.33 -8.72
C ILE A 51 17.62 19.08 -7.59
N PRO A 52 17.18 18.60 -6.41
CA PRO A 52 18.07 18.33 -5.29
C PRO A 52 18.96 17.12 -5.60
N LYS A 53 20.24 17.21 -5.23
CA LYS A 53 21.15 16.06 -5.26
C LYS A 53 21.08 15.31 -3.95
N LEU A 54 20.54 14.10 -3.98
CA LEU A 54 20.48 13.24 -2.81
C LEU A 54 21.79 12.46 -2.66
N PRO A 55 22.35 12.34 -1.43
CA PRO A 55 23.51 11.50 -1.21
C PRO A 55 23.13 10.03 -1.37
N PRO A 56 24.08 9.18 -1.82
CA PRO A 56 23.85 7.74 -1.83
C PRO A 56 23.68 7.19 -0.41
N LEU A 57 22.96 6.09 -0.29
CA LEU A 57 22.76 5.38 0.96
C LEU A 57 23.93 4.42 1.20
N LYS A 58 24.42 4.37 2.44
CA LYS A 58 25.47 3.42 2.85
C LYS A 58 24.87 2.02 3.01
N VAL A 59 25.61 1.03 2.57
CA VAL A 59 25.31 -0.39 2.73
C VAL A 59 26.18 -0.97 3.82
N PHE A 60 25.61 -1.83 4.67
CA PHE A 60 26.29 -2.41 5.84
C PHE A 60 26.28 -3.95 5.86
N ALA A 61 25.53 -4.59 4.97
CA ALA A 61 25.42 -6.04 4.87
C ALA A 61 25.60 -6.48 3.41
N ASP A 62 26.08 -7.70 3.19
CA ASP A 62 26.27 -8.34 1.88
C ASP A 62 27.05 -7.46 0.89
N LEU A 63 28.15 -6.85 1.36
CA LEU A 63 28.94 -5.85 0.60
C LEU A 63 29.47 -6.40 -0.72
N ASP A 64 29.77 -7.70 -0.81
CA ASP A 64 30.23 -8.35 -2.04
C ASP A 64 29.15 -8.35 -3.14
N THR A 65 27.89 -8.40 -2.76
CA THR A 65 26.75 -8.36 -3.69
C THR A 65 26.22 -6.94 -3.88
N CYS A 66 26.04 -6.20 -2.79
CA CYS A 66 25.36 -4.90 -2.79
C CYS A 66 26.29 -3.71 -3.05
N GLY A 67 27.64 -3.90 -2.89
CA GLY A 67 28.59 -2.81 -2.85
C GLY A 67 28.53 -2.04 -1.52
N THR A 68 29.27 -0.93 -1.43
CA THR A 68 29.36 -0.12 -0.21
C THR A 68 28.32 0.98 -0.13
N GLN A 69 27.65 1.28 -1.24
CA GLN A 69 26.61 2.29 -1.34
C GLN A 69 25.67 2.04 -2.52
N VAL A 70 24.45 2.51 -2.41
CA VAL A 70 23.42 2.47 -3.46
C VAL A 70 22.85 3.88 -3.70
N PRO A 71 22.35 4.22 -4.89
CA PRO A 71 21.67 5.48 -5.14
C PRO A 71 20.48 5.66 -4.19
N SER A 72 20.27 6.88 -3.69
CA SER A 72 19.06 7.17 -2.90
C SER A 72 17.82 7.04 -3.79
N PRO A 73 16.80 6.25 -3.36
CA PRO A 73 15.56 6.11 -4.11
C PRO A 73 14.53 7.21 -3.81
N ALA A 74 14.74 8.00 -2.77
CA ALA A 74 13.71 8.85 -2.17
C ALA A 74 13.09 9.90 -3.12
N LEU A 75 13.80 10.28 -4.16
CA LEU A 75 13.27 11.22 -5.17
C LEU A 75 13.99 10.97 -6.50
N ARG A 76 13.23 10.58 -7.51
CA ARG A 76 13.73 10.38 -8.88
C ARG A 76 13.03 11.35 -9.81
N ILE A 77 13.81 12.20 -10.45
CA ILE A 77 13.32 13.23 -11.36
C ILE A 77 14.03 13.06 -12.70
N ASP A 78 13.26 12.98 -13.77
CA ASP A 78 13.80 13.02 -15.12
C ASP A 78 14.33 14.42 -15.44
N PRO A 79 15.64 14.58 -15.71
CA PRO A 79 16.24 15.88 -15.95
C PRO A 79 15.76 16.55 -17.26
N ALA A 80 15.20 15.79 -18.20
CA ALA A 80 14.71 16.32 -19.48
C ALA A 80 13.30 16.89 -19.38
N THR A 81 12.44 16.27 -18.58
CA THR A 81 11.01 16.63 -18.46
C THR A 81 10.64 17.23 -17.12
N ASN A 82 11.55 17.17 -16.13
CA ASN A 82 11.27 17.41 -14.71
C ASN A 82 10.17 16.49 -14.13
N GLY A 83 9.84 15.41 -14.81
CA GLY A 83 8.86 14.43 -14.35
C GLY A 83 9.32 13.75 -13.08
N ILE A 84 8.44 13.65 -12.08
CA ILE A 84 8.72 12.96 -10.82
C ILE A 84 8.21 11.52 -10.94
N GLN A 85 9.14 10.57 -10.88
CA GLN A 85 8.85 9.14 -10.89
C GLN A 85 8.32 8.69 -9.54
N GLU A 86 7.42 7.67 -9.56
CA GLU A 86 6.88 7.00 -8.37
C GLU A 86 6.04 7.89 -7.44
N VAL A 87 5.31 8.84 -8.00
CA VAL A 87 4.24 9.54 -7.30
C VAL A 87 2.98 8.68 -7.36
N LEU A 88 2.40 8.38 -6.21
CA LEU A 88 1.12 7.69 -6.12
C LEU A 88 -0.02 8.66 -6.40
N VAL A 89 -0.84 8.32 -7.39
CA VAL A 89 -2.10 9.01 -7.70
C VAL A 89 -3.25 8.02 -7.53
N TYR A 90 -4.30 8.41 -6.83
CA TYR A 90 -5.42 7.52 -6.56
C TYR A 90 -6.74 8.27 -6.40
N LEU A 91 -7.85 7.57 -6.61
CA LEU A 91 -9.17 8.07 -6.25
C LEU A 91 -9.42 7.73 -4.76
N GLU A 92 -9.93 8.69 -4.00
CA GLU A 92 -10.14 8.47 -2.55
C GLU A 92 -11.22 7.43 -2.28
N ARG A 93 -12.29 7.43 -3.07
CA ARG A 93 -13.47 6.65 -2.79
C ARG A 93 -14.10 6.16 -4.09
N VAL A 94 -14.08 4.86 -4.29
CA VAL A 94 -14.79 4.20 -5.38
C VAL A 94 -15.46 2.95 -4.81
N GLU A 95 -16.78 2.92 -4.82
CA GLU A 95 -17.54 1.84 -4.20
C GLU A 95 -17.76 0.66 -5.15
N ARG A 96 -17.70 0.89 -6.47
CA ARG A 96 -17.88 -0.14 -7.50
C ARG A 96 -17.13 0.18 -8.77
N GLY A 97 -16.78 -0.84 -9.55
CA GLY A 97 -16.09 -0.66 -10.82
C GLY A 97 -15.35 -1.90 -11.31
N LYS A 98 -14.29 -1.69 -12.08
CA LYS A 98 -13.54 -2.77 -12.75
C LYS A 98 -12.92 -3.76 -11.75
N LYS A 99 -12.78 -5.01 -12.19
CA LYS A 99 -12.11 -6.06 -11.43
C LYS A 99 -10.65 -5.68 -11.13
N PRO A 100 -10.19 -5.80 -9.88
CA PRO A 100 -8.78 -5.66 -9.54
C PRO A 100 -7.89 -6.70 -10.23
N ALA A 101 -6.59 -6.41 -10.35
CA ALA A 101 -5.60 -7.43 -10.66
C ALA A 101 -5.63 -8.53 -9.59
N THR A 102 -5.28 -9.75 -9.97
CA THR A 102 -5.23 -10.88 -9.04
C THR A 102 -4.01 -10.84 -8.13
N ALA A 103 -2.90 -10.25 -8.63
CA ALA A 103 -1.67 -10.10 -7.88
C ALA A 103 -0.97 -8.77 -8.21
N TYR A 104 -0.24 -8.26 -7.21
CA TYR A 104 0.60 -7.06 -7.30
C TYR A 104 2.04 -7.44 -6.96
N PRO A 105 3.00 -7.30 -7.88
CA PRO A 105 4.37 -7.69 -7.62
C PRO A 105 5.09 -6.71 -6.70
N LEU A 106 5.81 -7.23 -5.73
CA LEU A 106 6.76 -6.53 -4.89
C LEU A 106 8.14 -7.15 -5.11
N ARG A 107 8.97 -6.48 -5.90
CA ARG A 107 10.25 -7.01 -6.37
C ARG A 107 11.43 -6.42 -5.62
N MET A 108 12.43 -7.24 -5.38
CA MET A 108 13.68 -6.87 -4.69
C MET A 108 14.87 -7.35 -5.48
N GLY A 109 15.86 -6.47 -5.58
CA GLY A 109 17.15 -6.80 -6.14
C GLY A 109 17.20 -6.79 -7.67
N LYS A 110 18.37 -7.21 -8.18
CA LYS A 110 18.71 -7.26 -9.59
C LYS A 110 19.39 -8.60 -9.91
N SER A 111 19.14 -9.12 -11.11
CA SER A 111 19.85 -10.29 -11.62
C SER A 111 19.99 -10.23 -13.14
N SER A 112 20.71 -11.21 -13.72
CA SER A 112 20.77 -11.37 -15.19
C SER A 112 19.39 -11.64 -15.81
N MET A 113 18.48 -12.29 -15.07
CA MET A 113 17.10 -12.54 -15.49
C MET A 113 16.17 -11.35 -15.23
N HIS A 114 16.59 -10.41 -14.38
CA HIS A 114 15.86 -9.18 -14.06
C HIS A 114 16.81 -7.97 -14.08
N PRO A 115 17.32 -7.58 -15.26
CA PRO A 115 18.35 -6.52 -15.39
C PRO A 115 17.82 -5.12 -15.10
N ALA A 116 16.50 -4.91 -15.19
CA ALA A 116 15.86 -3.65 -14.85
C ALA A 116 15.74 -3.42 -13.34
N GLY A 117 15.93 -4.47 -12.52
CA GLY A 117 15.90 -4.38 -11.06
C GLY A 117 17.01 -3.49 -10.51
N ARG A 118 16.87 -3.15 -9.24
CA ARG A 118 17.78 -2.25 -8.51
C ARG A 118 18.57 -3.06 -7.50
N ASN A 119 19.90 -3.01 -7.61
CA ASN A 119 20.81 -3.80 -6.77
C ASN A 119 20.56 -3.51 -5.29
N CYS A 120 20.23 -4.53 -4.51
CA CYS A 120 19.94 -4.48 -3.08
C CYS A 120 18.96 -3.35 -2.68
N GLN A 121 17.89 -3.21 -3.45
CA GLN A 121 16.82 -2.24 -3.22
C GLN A 121 15.48 -2.88 -3.58
N PHE A 122 14.39 -2.31 -3.07
CA PHE A 122 13.08 -2.53 -3.66
C PHE A 122 13.07 -1.90 -5.06
N GLU A 123 12.47 -2.58 -6.03
CA GLU A 123 12.39 -2.06 -7.41
C GLU A 123 11.61 -0.76 -7.47
N GLN A 124 10.53 -0.68 -6.70
CA GLN A 124 9.67 0.49 -6.59
C GLN A 124 9.71 1.06 -5.16
N GLU A 125 9.74 2.39 -5.07
CA GLU A 125 9.60 3.11 -3.80
C GLU A 125 8.16 3.14 -3.32
N VAL A 126 7.19 3.05 -4.25
CA VAL A 126 5.77 3.10 -3.95
C VAL A 126 5.07 1.89 -4.54
N ASN A 127 4.50 1.06 -3.68
CA ASN A 127 3.93 -0.24 -4.00
C ASN A 127 2.43 -0.27 -3.64
N PRO A 128 1.53 0.26 -4.49
CA PRO A 128 0.10 0.19 -4.24
C PRO A 128 -0.47 -1.18 -4.60
N PHE A 129 -1.45 -1.64 -3.82
CA PHE A 129 -2.15 -2.90 -4.07
C PHE A 129 -3.60 -2.85 -3.60
N VAL A 130 -4.42 -3.75 -4.13
CA VAL A 130 -5.76 -4.00 -3.60
C VAL A 130 -5.66 -5.06 -2.51
N ARG A 131 -6.14 -4.77 -1.31
CA ARG A 131 -5.96 -5.60 -0.10
C ARG A 131 -6.53 -7.01 -0.18
N THR A 132 -7.48 -7.25 -1.09
CA THR A 132 -8.08 -8.57 -1.36
C THR A 132 -7.33 -9.38 -2.41
N ALA A 133 -6.37 -8.77 -3.10
CA ALA A 133 -5.51 -9.44 -4.06
C ALA A 133 -4.23 -9.96 -3.38
N GLU A 134 -3.47 -10.76 -4.11
CA GLU A 134 -2.16 -11.22 -3.65
C GLU A 134 -1.11 -10.13 -3.83
N VAL A 135 -0.18 -10.02 -2.88
CA VAL A 135 1.10 -9.33 -3.05
C VAL A 135 2.15 -10.41 -3.30
N ALA A 136 2.69 -10.44 -4.52
CA ALA A 136 3.70 -11.40 -4.93
C ALA A 136 5.10 -10.82 -4.64
N LEU A 137 5.73 -11.28 -3.55
CA LEU A 137 7.08 -10.89 -3.17
C LEU A 137 8.09 -11.73 -3.94
N ILE A 138 9.03 -11.09 -4.62
CA ILE A 138 10.01 -11.77 -5.46
C ILE A 138 11.40 -11.23 -5.13
N ASN A 139 12.31 -12.15 -4.72
CA ASN A 139 13.73 -11.86 -4.54
C ASN A 139 14.52 -12.31 -5.78
N PHE A 140 15.26 -11.40 -6.42
CA PHE A 140 16.09 -11.69 -7.58
C PHE A 140 17.58 -11.89 -7.24
N GLU A 141 17.98 -11.69 -6.00
CA GLU A 141 19.39 -11.77 -5.57
C GLU A 141 19.68 -13.04 -4.77
N PRO A 142 20.89 -13.60 -4.87
CA PRO A 142 21.28 -14.82 -4.16
C PRO A 142 21.66 -14.58 -2.69
N ILE A 143 21.02 -13.58 -2.06
CA ILE A 143 21.21 -13.18 -0.66
C ILE A 143 19.88 -13.13 0.05
N LEU A 144 19.92 -13.15 1.38
CA LEU A 144 18.73 -13.04 2.21
C LEU A 144 18.17 -11.63 2.15
N HIS A 145 16.93 -11.48 1.68
CA HIS A 145 16.10 -10.34 1.97
C HIS A 145 15.00 -10.71 2.96
N ASN A 146 14.64 -9.77 3.82
CA ASN A 146 13.53 -9.95 4.76
C ASN A 146 12.59 -8.75 4.68
N PRO A 147 11.72 -8.69 3.64
CA PRO A 147 10.74 -7.62 3.53
C PRO A 147 9.76 -7.66 4.70
N HIS A 148 9.58 -6.50 5.32
CA HIS A 148 8.74 -6.28 6.48
C HIS A 148 7.83 -5.09 6.23
N LEU A 149 6.52 -5.31 6.21
CA LEU A 149 5.51 -4.28 6.00
C LEU A 149 4.80 -3.95 7.30
N PHE A 150 4.66 -2.65 7.57
CA PHE A 150 4.02 -2.14 8.77
C PHE A 150 2.86 -1.20 8.44
N ASN A 151 1.84 -1.27 9.29
CA ASN A 151 0.86 -0.21 9.46
C ASN A 151 1.12 0.41 10.84
N ASP A 152 1.65 1.63 10.89
CA ASP A 152 2.14 2.28 12.11
C ASP A 152 3.09 1.35 12.91
N LYS A 153 2.60 0.75 14.00
CA LYS A 153 3.36 -0.15 14.87
C LYS A 153 3.04 -1.63 14.66
N HIS A 154 2.08 -1.95 13.80
CA HIS A 154 1.64 -3.32 13.58
C HIS A 154 2.29 -3.91 12.35
N SER A 155 2.96 -5.05 12.53
CA SER A 155 3.47 -5.86 11.42
C SER A 155 2.31 -6.47 10.63
N LEU A 156 2.29 -6.23 9.33
CA LEU A 156 1.35 -6.85 8.40
C LEU A 156 1.94 -8.13 7.80
N PHE A 157 3.23 -8.11 7.49
CA PHE A 157 4.03 -9.30 7.23
C PHE A 157 5.51 -9.05 7.55
N ASN A 158 6.23 -10.14 7.83
CA ASN A 158 7.68 -10.20 7.96
C ASN A 158 8.12 -11.56 7.40
N LEU A 159 8.77 -11.56 6.23
CA LEU A 159 8.99 -12.77 5.44
C LEU A 159 10.44 -12.92 5.01
N ALA A 160 11.11 -13.97 5.47
CA ALA A 160 12.48 -14.27 5.05
C ALA A 160 12.50 -14.89 3.63
N MET A 161 13.30 -14.31 2.74
CA MET A 161 13.48 -14.73 1.36
C MET A 161 14.98 -15.02 1.09
N PRO A 162 15.47 -16.20 1.50
CA PRO A 162 16.90 -16.49 1.56
C PRO A 162 17.57 -16.75 0.20
N THR A 163 16.80 -16.99 -0.86
CA THR A 163 17.33 -17.40 -2.16
C THR A 163 16.74 -16.61 -3.31
N ALA A 164 17.53 -16.45 -4.37
CA ALA A 164 17.08 -15.85 -5.62
C ALA A 164 15.91 -16.60 -6.26
N ASN A 165 15.09 -15.85 -7.00
CA ASN A 165 13.94 -16.34 -7.78
C ASN A 165 12.87 -17.05 -6.93
N ARG A 166 12.87 -16.80 -5.63
CA ARG A 166 11.79 -17.26 -4.76
C ARG A 166 10.66 -16.25 -4.80
N GLU A 167 9.46 -16.74 -5.04
CA GLU A 167 8.21 -15.98 -4.93
C GLU A 167 7.42 -16.46 -3.71
N ILE A 168 6.89 -15.51 -2.96
CA ILE A 168 5.96 -15.75 -1.85
C ILE A 168 4.76 -14.86 -2.06
N ALA A 169 3.57 -15.44 -2.13
CA ALA A 169 2.32 -14.70 -2.18
C ALA A 169 1.78 -14.45 -0.77
N ALA A 170 1.30 -13.24 -0.51
CA ALA A 170 0.64 -12.86 0.73
C ALA A 170 -0.63 -12.06 0.45
N THR A 171 -1.72 -12.37 1.15
CA THR A 171 -2.95 -11.58 1.09
C THR A 171 -3.04 -10.70 2.33
N LEU A 172 -3.17 -9.39 2.12
CA LEU A 172 -3.05 -8.38 3.17
C LEU A 172 -4.40 -7.71 3.49
N ILE A 173 -5.40 -8.52 3.77
CA ILE A 173 -6.80 -8.07 3.98
C ILE A 173 -6.96 -7.02 5.10
N ARG A 174 -6.03 -6.98 6.06
CA ARG A 174 -6.00 -6.00 7.16
C ARG A 174 -5.25 -4.72 6.82
N ALA A 175 -4.49 -4.70 5.72
CA ALA A 175 -3.79 -3.50 5.28
C ALA A 175 -4.80 -2.45 4.80
N ARG A 176 -4.59 -1.19 5.17
CA ARG A 176 -5.46 -0.09 4.76
C ARG A 176 -4.70 1.22 4.68
N GLY A 177 -5.09 2.04 3.70
CA GLY A 177 -4.63 3.41 3.55
C GLY A 177 -3.26 3.53 2.90
N VAL A 178 -2.76 4.75 2.90
CA VAL A 178 -1.48 5.14 2.31
C VAL A 178 -0.41 5.30 3.40
N GLY A 179 0.87 5.26 2.99
CA GLY A 179 1.99 5.46 3.91
C GLY A 179 2.32 4.23 4.78
N LEU A 180 1.97 3.02 4.31
CA LEU A 180 2.44 1.78 4.92
C LEU A 180 3.95 1.70 4.69
N ARG A 181 4.72 1.47 5.77
CA ARG A 181 6.18 1.42 5.70
C ARG A 181 6.64 0.01 5.33
N LEU A 182 7.41 -0.08 4.26
CA LEU A 182 8.09 -1.30 3.82
C LEU A 182 9.58 -1.15 4.05
N GLN A 183 10.21 -2.13 4.68
CA GLN A 183 11.66 -2.15 4.92
C GLN A 183 12.21 -3.57 4.75
N CYS A 184 13.52 -3.70 4.63
CA CYS A 184 14.21 -4.98 4.77
C CYS A 184 14.89 -5.02 6.14
N ASP A 185 14.62 -6.05 6.96
CA ASP A 185 15.22 -6.16 8.29
C ASP A 185 16.71 -6.58 8.26
N VAL A 186 17.19 -7.05 7.10
CA VAL A 186 18.63 -7.38 6.87
C VAL A 186 19.37 -6.16 6.31
N HIS A 187 18.78 -5.45 5.36
CA HIS A 187 19.39 -4.35 4.64
C HIS A 187 18.72 -3.03 5.02
N VAL A 188 19.24 -2.38 6.06
CA VAL A 188 18.64 -1.17 6.67
C VAL A 188 18.49 0.02 5.71
N HIS A 189 19.21 0.03 4.58
CA HIS A 189 19.08 1.02 3.52
C HIS A 189 17.90 0.74 2.58
N MET A 190 17.34 -0.48 2.59
CA MET A 190 16.17 -0.84 1.77
C MET A 190 14.89 -0.41 2.48
N ASN A 191 14.36 0.71 2.08
CA ASN A 191 13.08 1.24 2.54
C ASN A 191 12.22 1.63 1.35
N ALA A 192 10.93 1.46 1.48
CA ALA A 192 9.91 1.82 0.51
C ALA A 192 8.56 2.08 1.19
N TRP A 193 7.58 2.47 0.42
CA TRP A 193 6.22 2.71 0.89
C TRP A 193 5.24 1.78 0.19
N ALA A 194 4.17 1.44 0.86
CA ALA A 194 3.04 0.77 0.24
C ALA A 194 1.73 1.50 0.52
N ALA A 195 0.73 1.18 -0.28
CA ALA A 195 -0.62 1.68 -0.12
C ALA A 195 -1.62 0.57 -0.40
N ALA A 196 -2.62 0.41 0.49
CA ALA A 196 -3.63 -0.64 0.40
C ALA A 196 -5.00 -0.03 0.17
N PHE A 197 -5.64 -0.39 -0.92
CA PHE A 197 -6.93 0.10 -1.36
C PHE A 197 -7.99 -1.01 -1.38
N ASP A 198 -9.25 -0.60 -1.34
CA ASP A 198 -10.38 -1.50 -1.59
C ASP A 198 -10.66 -1.65 -3.10
N HIS A 199 -10.19 -0.73 -3.93
CA HIS A 199 -10.46 -0.60 -5.36
C HIS A 199 -9.18 -0.45 -6.21
N PRO A 200 -9.18 -0.73 -7.52
CA PRO A 200 -7.99 -0.68 -8.39
C PRO A 200 -7.79 0.68 -9.11
N TYR A 201 -8.33 1.77 -8.58
CA TYR A 201 -8.22 3.09 -9.22
C TYR A 201 -7.09 3.91 -8.63
N PHE A 202 -5.89 3.47 -8.91
CA PHE A 202 -4.64 4.14 -8.59
C PHE A 202 -3.63 3.93 -9.73
N ALA A 203 -2.63 4.79 -9.77
CA ALA A 203 -1.48 4.69 -10.65
C ALA A 203 -0.23 5.19 -9.92
N VAL A 204 0.93 4.72 -10.37
CA VAL A 204 2.24 5.23 -9.97
C VAL A 204 2.85 5.88 -11.19
N THR A 205 3.40 7.08 -11.06
CA THR A 205 3.96 7.80 -12.20
C THR A 205 5.19 7.08 -12.78
N ASP A 206 5.30 7.11 -14.10
CA ASP A 206 6.42 6.57 -14.86
C ASP A 206 7.70 7.43 -14.72
N GLU A 207 8.75 7.06 -15.46
CA GLU A 207 10.03 7.77 -15.46
C GLU A 207 9.92 9.25 -15.89
N GLN A 208 8.92 9.59 -16.69
CA GLN A 208 8.62 10.96 -17.12
C GLN A 208 7.57 11.66 -16.23
N GLY A 209 7.19 11.04 -15.11
CA GLY A 209 6.20 11.57 -14.19
C GLY A 209 4.74 11.40 -14.64
N ARG A 210 4.46 10.67 -15.72
CA ARG A 210 3.11 10.53 -16.30
C ARG A 210 2.33 9.41 -15.61
N PHE A 211 1.02 9.59 -15.52
CA PHE A 211 0.10 8.56 -15.03
C PHE A 211 -1.19 8.53 -15.80
N GLU A 212 -1.86 7.41 -15.73
CA GLU A 212 -3.22 7.21 -16.23
C GLU A 212 -4.01 6.28 -15.29
N ILE A 213 -5.21 6.70 -14.90
CA ILE A 213 -6.20 5.86 -14.22
C ILE A 213 -7.39 5.74 -15.15
N GLY A 214 -7.59 4.56 -15.73
CA GLY A 214 -8.65 4.30 -16.71
C GLY A 214 -9.76 3.39 -16.19
N GLY A 215 -10.87 3.36 -16.94
CA GLY A 215 -12.05 2.55 -16.62
C GLY A 215 -12.78 3.01 -15.38
N ILE A 216 -12.78 4.33 -15.12
CA ILE A 216 -13.47 4.95 -13.98
C ILE A 216 -14.96 4.96 -14.29
N PRO A 217 -15.84 4.36 -13.46
CA PRO A 217 -17.26 4.33 -13.71
C PRO A 217 -17.89 5.73 -13.65
N PRO A 218 -18.95 5.99 -14.44
CA PRO A 218 -19.68 7.26 -14.35
C PRO A 218 -20.23 7.53 -12.95
N GLY A 219 -20.11 8.77 -12.47
CA GLY A 219 -20.61 9.20 -11.16
C GLY A 219 -19.72 8.83 -9.98
N SER A 220 -18.47 8.47 -10.25
CA SER A 220 -17.45 8.23 -9.22
C SER A 220 -16.73 9.52 -8.82
#